data_4680330eaa401e2790dea9b1c254c5a9
#
_entry.id   4680330eaa401e2790dea9b1c254c5a9
#
_cell.length_a   1.000
_cell.length_b   1.000
_cell.length_c   1.000
_cell.angle_alpha   90.00
_cell.angle_beta   90.00
_cell.angle_gamma   90.00
#
_symmetry.space_group_name_H-M   'P 1'
#
loop_
_entity.id
_entity.type
_entity.pdbx_description
1 polymer ?
#
loop_
_entity_poly.entity_id
_entity_poly.type
_entity_poly.pdbx_seq_one_letter_code
_entity_poly.pdbx_strand_id
1 'polypeptide(L)'
;MLSSMKSVVVIGAGFGGISAAAYLAKAGFHVTVVEKNAWVGGRARLLEREGFRFDMGPSWYWMPDQHDRWFAEFGFDRASLYQARRVDPSYKVFFGDSEPGEQRNVVTVPANFEEACRIFATYEKDGDLKLRRFVERARRKYDFAIDHFVYSNYRSIFDMVNSTMIKNIPQLNLLRSYRGMINSSFSHPYLRKILEFPVVFLGSFARKTPAVYTLMNYIDFGLGTWYPEGGFTAVVKAMQHVAEQTGVEFRFSTPVTGFEFEAGKVRAVRVESEHGQEEIKADIVVANADYHHVDQELLPPEYRSFTPQFWEKRTLAPAVLNYYIGVRRKLPELAHHTFFFDTDWDEHFDTVYGNQRWPRDPLFYLHIPSATDPSCAPPGQEAVFALVPVAAGLQEDPTTRDHYFDIILDRIEKLAGVSLREDILFTQTMSHADFAADYNSYKGNAFGLGQTLFQTAYFRPANRSRKLSNLYYSGQYTVPGTGTTMSMISGKVAADRVIADTLGS
;
A
#
# COMPACT_ATOMS: atom_id res chain seq x y z
N MET A 1 -26.80 33.60 -14.43
CA MET A 1 -26.59 33.36 -13.01
C MET A 1 -25.32 32.51 -12.90
N LEU A 2 -24.27 33.04 -12.27
CA LEU A 2 -23.10 32.24 -11.94
C LEU A 2 -23.58 31.14 -10.98
N SER A 3 -23.62 29.88 -11.41
CA SER A 3 -23.85 28.76 -10.52
C SER A 3 -22.81 28.87 -9.40
N SER A 4 -23.25 28.97 -8.14
CA SER A 4 -22.33 28.97 -7.00
C SER A 4 -21.48 27.74 -7.10
N MET A 5 -20.17 27.92 -7.00
CA MET A 5 -19.20 26.84 -7.02
C MET A 5 -19.55 25.84 -5.90
N LYS A 6 -19.75 24.55 -6.25
CA LYS A 6 -20.14 23.54 -5.26
C LYS A 6 -18.99 23.25 -4.30
N SER A 7 -19.33 23.14 -3.02
CA SER A 7 -18.39 22.82 -1.95
C SER A 7 -18.20 21.32 -1.79
N VAL A 8 -16.95 20.90 -1.62
CA VAL A 8 -16.56 19.51 -1.37
C VAL A 8 -15.75 19.44 -0.08
N VAL A 9 -16.13 18.54 0.82
CA VAL A 9 -15.31 18.17 1.96
C VAL A 9 -14.69 16.79 1.70
N VAL A 10 -13.36 16.71 1.76
CA VAL A 10 -12.61 15.46 1.67
C VAL A 10 -12.15 15.07 3.08
N ILE A 11 -12.49 13.88 3.52
CA ILE A 11 -12.15 13.38 4.87
C ILE A 11 -10.90 12.51 4.79
N GLY A 12 -9.79 13.01 5.33
CA GLY A 12 -8.49 12.34 5.38
C GLY A 12 -7.53 12.76 4.28
N ALA A 13 -6.33 13.20 4.69
CA ALA A 13 -5.23 13.67 3.84
C ALA A 13 -4.23 12.56 3.48
N GLY A 14 -4.69 11.32 3.24
CA GLY A 14 -3.89 10.24 2.65
C GLY A 14 -3.77 10.40 1.13
N PHE A 15 -3.00 9.51 0.47
CA PHE A 15 -2.79 9.51 -0.99
C PHE A 15 -4.08 9.67 -1.80
N GLY A 16 -5.12 8.91 -1.45
CA GLY A 16 -6.41 8.95 -2.15
C GLY A 16 -7.17 10.25 -1.92
N GLY A 17 -7.12 10.80 -0.69
CA GLY A 17 -7.79 12.06 -0.35
C GLY A 17 -7.16 13.27 -1.03
N ILE A 18 -5.82 13.37 -0.97
CA ILE A 18 -5.09 14.44 -1.66
C ILE A 18 -5.35 14.38 -3.17
N SER A 19 -5.29 13.17 -3.74
CA SER A 19 -5.53 12.98 -5.17
C SER A 19 -6.96 13.37 -5.56
N ALA A 20 -7.98 12.92 -4.81
CA ALA A 20 -9.38 13.29 -5.05
C ALA A 20 -9.58 14.80 -4.94
N ALA A 21 -9.01 15.43 -3.90
CA ALA A 21 -9.10 16.86 -3.68
C ALA A 21 -8.52 17.67 -4.85
N ALA A 22 -7.30 17.31 -5.30
CA ALA A 22 -6.63 17.99 -6.41
C ALA A 22 -7.45 17.91 -7.72
N TYR A 23 -7.96 16.71 -8.07
CA TYR A 23 -8.79 16.56 -9.29
C TYR A 23 -10.11 17.31 -9.20
N LEU A 24 -10.75 17.35 -8.04
CA LEU A 24 -12.00 18.09 -7.83
C LEU A 24 -11.78 19.60 -7.89
N ALA A 25 -10.72 20.11 -7.26
CA ALA A 25 -10.37 21.52 -7.35
C ALA A 25 -10.03 21.93 -8.79
N LYS A 26 -9.25 21.10 -9.52
CA LYS A 26 -8.98 21.29 -10.95
C LYS A 26 -10.27 21.32 -11.79
N ALA A 27 -11.30 20.60 -11.40
CA ALA A 27 -12.61 20.59 -12.07
C ALA A 27 -13.51 21.76 -11.66
N GLY A 28 -13.05 22.69 -10.81
CA GLY A 28 -13.76 23.91 -10.42
C GLY A 28 -14.64 23.77 -9.19
N PHE A 29 -14.42 22.79 -8.33
CA PHE A 29 -15.06 22.70 -7.02
C PHE A 29 -14.24 23.46 -5.96
N HIS A 30 -14.94 24.01 -4.95
CA HIS A 30 -14.29 24.52 -3.73
C HIS A 30 -14.03 23.34 -2.78
N VAL A 31 -12.77 23.01 -2.53
CA VAL A 31 -12.39 21.77 -1.84
C VAL A 31 -11.68 22.08 -0.53
N THR A 32 -12.22 21.53 0.57
CA THR A 32 -11.57 21.52 1.88
C THR A 32 -11.25 20.09 2.29
N VAL A 33 -10.00 19.79 2.60
CA VAL A 33 -9.56 18.53 3.18
C VAL A 33 -9.49 18.67 4.70
N VAL A 34 -10.16 17.78 5.43
CA VAL A 34 -10.07 17.68 6.89
C VAL A 34 -9.30 16.43 7.28
N GLU A 35 -8.28 16.59 8.11
CA GLU A 35 -7.40 15.50 8.58
C GLU A 35 -7.35 15.49 10.12
N LYS A 36 -7.60 14.32 10.73
CA LYS A 36 -7.60 14.18 12.18
C LYS A 36 -6.23 14.40 12.81
N ASN A 37 -5.17 14.05 12.09
CA ASN A 37 -3.79 14.18 12.56
C ASN A 37 -3.21 15.55 12.18
N ALA A 38 -2.09 15.89 12.82
CA ALA A 38 -1.36 17.14 12.56
C ALA A 38 -0.48 17.08 11.28
N TRP A 39 -0.52 15.98 10.53
CA TRP A 39 0.35 15.75 9.36
C TRP A 39 -0.42 15.17 8.18
N VAL A 40 0.09 15.42 7.00
CA VAL A 40 -0.37 14.86 5.73
C VAL A 40 0.18 13.45 5.51
N GLY A 41 -0.52 12.64 4.68
CA GLY A 41 -0.01 11.38 4.16
C GLY A 41 -0.65 10.12 4.76
N GLY A 42 -1.42 10.26 5.83
CA GLY A 42 -2.05 9.13 6.49
C GLY A 42 -1.00 8.09 6.94
N ARG A 43 -1.03 6.87 6.34
CA ARG A 43 -0.07 5.80 6.65
C ARG A 43 1.37 6.06 6.17
N ALA A 44 1.59 7.04 5.31
CA ALA A 44 2.92 7.45 4.83
C ALA A 44 3.46 8.64 5.66
N ARG A 45 3.40 8.53 6.98
CA ARG A 45 3.95 9.53 7.89
C ARG A 45 5.42 9.25 8.20
N LEU A 46 6.11 10.28 8.64
CA LEU A 46 7.50 10.26 9.08
C LEU A 46 7.60 10.06 10.59
N LEU A 47 8.50 9.19 11.03
CA LEU A 47 9.03 9.14 12.37
C LEU A 47 10.43 9.73 12.37
N GLU A 48 10.64 10.77 13.18
CA GLU A 48 11.96 11.34 13.42
C GLU A 48 12.34 11.15 14.90
N ARG A 49 13.49 10.55 15.13
CA ARG A 49 14.01 10.34 16.49
C ARG A 49 15.54 10.32 16.47
N GLU A 50 16.17 11.14 17.31
CA GLU A 50 17.62 11.17 17.52
C GLU A 50 18.43 11.31 16.21
N GLY A 51 17.92 12.06 15.23
CA GLY A 51 18.53 12.25 13.92
C GLY A 51 18.25 11.12 12.90
N PHE A 52 17.50 10.09 13.28
CA PHE A 52 17.01 9.06 12.38
C PHE A 52 15.65 9.42 11.82
N ARG A 53 15.40 8.96 10.57
CA ARG A 53 14.15 9.19 9.83
C ARG A 53 13.64 7.88 9.26
N PHE A 54 12.36 7.59 9.51
CA PHE A 54 11.70 6.36 9.03
C PHE A 54 10.35 6.69 8.41
N ASP A 55 10.09 6.15 7.23
CA ASP A 55 8.71 6.04 6.76
C ASP A 55 7.97 5.01 7.61
N MET A 56 6.82 5.39 8.22
CA MET A 56 6.13 4.52 9.18
C MET A 56 5.24 3.44 8.54
N GLY A 57 5.25 3.31 7.22
CA GLY A 57 4.42 2.33 6.52
C GLY A 57 5.00 1.93 5.18
N PRO A 58 4.73 2.67 4.08
CA PRO A 58 5.20 2.28 2.76
C PRO A 58 6.72 2.42 2.66
N SER A 59 7.36 1.41 2.05
CA SER A 59 8.81 1.36 1.83
C SER A 59 9.20 1.04 0.38
N TRP A 60 8.23 0.60 -0.43
CA TRP A 60 8.44 0.23 -1.83
C TRP A 60 7.79 1.26 -2.76
N TYR A 61 8.63 2.05 -3.44
CA TYR A 61 8.17 3.00 -4.46
C TYR A 61 8.11 2.28 -5.81
N TRP A 62 6.97 1.70 -6.08
CA TRP A 62 6.67 1.02 -7.33
C TRP A 62 5.75 1.85 -8.24
N MET A 63 5.75 1.53 -9.54
CA MET A 63 4.95 2.20 -10.57
C MET A 63 5.28 3.71 -10.68
N PRO A 64 6.56 4.08 -10.84
CA PRO A 64 6.96 5.48 -10.97
C PRO A 64 6.26 6.19 -12.13
N ASP A 65 5.95 5.46 -13.21
CA ASP A 65 5.18 5.91 -14.37
C ASP A 65 3.79 6.46 -13.99
N GLN A 66 3.13 5.87 -12.99
CA GLN A 66 1.82 6.36 -12.53
C GLN A 66 1.94 7.60 -11.65
N HIS A 67 3.03 7.74 -10.90
CA HIS A 67 3.33 8.98 -10.19
C HIS A 67 3.68 10.10 -11.19
N ASP A 68 4.55 9.84 -12.17
CA ASP A 68 4.89 10.80 -13.22
C ASP A 68 3.62 11.27 -13.97
N ARG A 69 2.72 10.33 -14.31
CA ARG A 69 1.43 10.64 -14.91
C ARG A 69 0.59 11.56 -14.04
N TRP A 70 0.46 11.26 -12.75
CA TRP A 70 -0.34 12.08 -11.82
C TRP A 70 0.17 13.51 -11.77
N PHE A 71 1.47 13.74 -11.58
CA PHE A 71 2.05 15.07 -11.56
C PHE A 71 1.90 15.80 -12.90
N ALA A 72 2.12 15.10 -14.01
CA ALA A 72 1.97 15.66 -15.36
C ALA A 72 0.53 16.10 -15.66
N GLU A 73 -0.48 15.39 -15.16
CA GLU A 73 -1.89 15.79 -15.30
C GLU A 73 -2.19 17.14 -14.62
N PHE A 74 -1.36 17.58 -13.66
CA PHE A 74 -1.43 18.91 -13.03
C PHE A 74 -0.41 19.92 -13.58
N GLY A 75 0.35 19.56 -14.61
CA GLY A 75 1.36 20.42 -15.24
C GLY A 75 2.70 20.48 -14.54
N PHE A 76 2.98 19.54 -13.64
CA PHE A 76 4.25 19.44 -12.93
C PHE A 76 5.11 18.30 -13.46
N ASP A 77 6.42 18.52 -13.50
CA ASP A 77 7.40 17.43 -13.57
C ASP A 77 7.66 16.94 -12.14
N ARG A 78 7.39 15.66 -11.87
CA ARG A 78 7.66 15.05 -10.57
C ARG A 78 9.10 15.26 -10.12
N ALA A 79 10.06 15.18 -11.05
CA ALA A 79 11.48 15.34 -10.75
C ALA A 79 11.86 16.75 -10.26
N SER A 80 11.04 17.76 -10.50
CA SER A 80 11.22 19.11 -9.94
C SER A 80 10.78 19.21 -8.47
N LEU A 81 10.00 18.25 -7.96
CA LEU A 81 9.42 18.27 -6.62
C LEU A 81 10.14 17.30 -5.67
N TYR A 82 10.52 16.13 -6.14
CA TYR A 82 11.35 15.16 -5.42
C TYR A 82 12.07 14.24 -6.39
N GLN A 83 13.24 13.75 -5.98
CA GLN A 83 14.01 12.78 -6.75
C GLN A 83 13.63 11.35 -6.34
N ALA A 84 13.61 10.42 -7.29
CA ALA A 84 13.50 9.00 -7.01
C ALA A 84 14.76 8.29 -7.49
N ARG A 85 15.42 7.56 -6.59
CA ARG A 85 16.62 6.77 -6.90
C ARG A 85 16.25 5.33 -7.17
N ARG A 86 16.85 4.75 -8.21
CA ARG A 86 16.78 3.32 -8.43
C ARG A 86 17.55 2.60 -7.31
N VAL A 87 16.88 1.67 -6.63
CA VAL A 87 17.52 0.87 -5.59
C VAL A 87 18.33 -0.25 -6.24
N ASP A 88 19.64 -0.33 -5.92
CA ASP A 88 20.53 -1.39 -6.40
C ASP A 88 21.45 -1.88 -5.28
N PRO A 89 21.43 -3.20 -4.96
CA PRO A 89 20.53 -4.21 -5.51
C PRO A 89 19.08 -3.91 -5.16
N SER A 90 18.14 -4.33 -6.02
CA SER A 90 16.71 -4.16 -5.76
C SER A 90 16.32 -4.76 -4.41
N TYR A 91 16.85 -5.94 -4.11
CA TYR A 91 16.71 -6.57 -2.79
C TYR A 91 17.67 -7.76 -2.62
N LYS A 92 17.86 -8.17 -1.37
CA LYS A 92 18.59 -9.37 -0.96
C LYS A 92 17.64 -10.33 -0.23
N VAL A 93 17.76 -11.63 -0.51
CA VAL A 93 16.91 -12.67 0.09
C VAL A 93 17.78 -13.70 0.76
N PHE A 94 17.58 -13.94 2.06
CA PHE A 94 18.20 -15.02 2.81
C PHE A 94 17.25 -16.20 2.87
N PHE A 95 17.71 -17.39 2.43
CA PHE A 95 17.00 -18.67 2.52
C PHE A 95 17.64 -19.54 3.59
N GLY A 96 16.85 -20.24 4.39
CA GLY A 96 17.29 -20.90 5.61
C GLY A 96 17.95 -22.26 5.47
N ASP A 97 18.24 -22.73 4.26
CA ASP A 97 18.56 -24.13 3.99
C ASP A 97 20.09 -24.42 3.94
N SER A 98 20.94 -23.64 4.61
CA SER A 98 22.39 -23.89 4.64
C SER A 98 22.81 -24.64 5.91
N GLU A 99 23.58 -25.73 5.75
CA GLU A 99 24.25 -26.41 6.86
C GLU A 99 25.33 -25.48 7.47
N PRO A 100 25.66 -25.65 8.75
CA PRO A 100 26.74 -24.91 9.39
C PRO A 100 28.07 -25.08 8.64
N GLY A 101 28.59 -23.97 8.07
CA GLY A 101 29.85 -23.99 7.30
C GLY A 101 29.69 -23.95 5.78
N GLU A 102 28.46 -24.08 5.25
CA GLU A 102 28.20 -23.90 3.83
C GLU A 102 28.04 -22.38 3.49
N GLN A 103 28.23 -22.06 2.20
CA GLN A 103 27.98 -20.72 1.68
C GLN A 103 26.52 -20.37 1.95
N ARG A 104 26.25 -19.25 2.62
CA ARG A 104 24.89 -18.80 2.95
C ARG A 104 24.01 -18.80 1.71
N ASN A 105 22.82 -19.40 1.80
CA ASN A 105 21.86 -19.43 0.73
C ASN A 105 21.22 -18.03 0.56
N VAL A 106 21.92 -17.17 -0.16
CA VAL A 106 21.54 -15.77 -0.37
C VAL A 106 21.42 -15.49 -1.85
N VAL A 107 20.31 -14.89 -2.24
CA VAL A 107 20.10 -14.38 -3.60
C VAL A 107 20.05 -12.86 -3.56
N THR A 108 20.97 -12.21 -4.25
CA THR A 108 20.95 -10.75 -4.47
C THR A 108 20.35 -10.48 -5.83
N VAL A 109 19.23 -9.76 -5.86
CA VAL A 109 18.53 -9.39 -7.09
C VAL A 109 18.96 -7.98 -7.50
N PRO A 110 19.73 -7.84 -8.58
CA PRO A 110 20.22 -6.53 -9.04
C PRO A 110 19.10 -5.68 -9.66
N ALA A 111 19.30 -4.37 -9.72
CA ALA A 111 18.38 -3.46 -10.39
C ALA A 111 18.38 -3.65 -11.91
N ASN A 112 19.50 -4.06 -12.47
CA ASN A 112 19.62 -4.30 -13.90
C ASN A 112 18.95 -5.63 -14.28
N PHE A 113 17.95 -5.56 -15.19
CA PHE A 113 17.18 -6.73 -15.61
C PHE A 113 18.02 -7.81 -16.30
N GLU A 114 19.03 -7.41 -17.09
CA GLU A 114 19.91 -8.35 -17.78
C GLU A 114 20.77 -9.12 -16.79
N GLU A 115 21.20 -8.47 -15.71
CA GLU A 115 21.93 -9.13 -14.63
C GLU A 115 21.01 -10.05 -13.81
N ALA A 116 19.77 -9.64 -13.54
CA ALA A 116 18.78 -10.50 -12.91
C ALA A 116 18.53 -11.77 -13.74
N CYS A 117 18.44 -11.64 -15.08
CA CYS A 117 18.36 -12.80 -15.98
C CYS A 117 19.56 -13.72 -15.82
N ARG A 118 20.78 -13.17 -15.74
CA ARG A 118 22.00 -14.00 -15.52
C ARG A 118 21.97 -14.71 -14.17
N ILE A 119 21.51 -14.07 -13.10
CA ILE A 119 21.34 -14.70 -11.80
C ILE A 119 20.35 -15.88 -11.91
N PHE A 120 19.21 -15.71 -12.58
CA PHE A 120 18.23 -16.79 -12.76
C PHE A 120 18.82 -17.99 -13.52
N ALA A 121 19.72 -17.76 -14.50
CA ALA A 121 20.41 -18.81 -15.23
C ALA A 121 21.38 -19.62 -14.36
N THR A 122 21.90 -19.07 -13.25
CA THR A 122 22.76 -19.82 -12.31
C THR A 122 21.99 -20.85 -11.50
N TYR A 123 20.69 -20.65 -11.30
CA TYR A 123 19.84 -21.52 -10.49
C TYR A 123 19.05 -22.54 -11.32
N GLU A 124 18.77 -22.23 -12.59
CA GLU A 124 17.91 -23.08 -13.41
C GLU A 124 18.31 -23.00 -14.89
N LYS A 125 18.32 -24.16 -15.56
CA LYS A 125 18.58 -24.23 -17.01
C LYS A 125 17.60 -23.34 -17.77
N ASP A 126 18.11 -22.51 -18.68
CA ASP A 126 17.38 -21.52 -19.45
C ASP A 126 16.64 -20.47 -18.57
N GLY A 127 17.10 -20.26 -17.33
CA GLY A 127 16.48 -19.36 -16.34
C GLY A 127 16.36 -17.92 -16.84
N ASP A 128 17.36 -17.44 -17.59
CA ASP A 128 17.35 -16.12 -18.23
C ASP A 128 16.23 -16.00 -19.27
N LEU A 129 16.09 -16.96 -20.19
CA LEU A 129 15.06 -16.99 -21.21
C LEU A 129 13.65 -17.14 -20.60
N LYS A 130 13.54 -17.94 -19.54
CA LYS A 130 12.28 -18.10 -18.81
C LYS A 130 11.85 -16.81 -18.14
N LEU A 131 12.79 -16.08 -17.47
CA LEU A 131 12.49 -14.81 -16.81
C LEU A 131 12.05 -13.76 -17.83
N ARG A 132 12.78 -13.61 -18.96
CA ARG A 132 12.42 -12.67 -20.03
C ARG A 132 11.01 -12.90 -20.54
N ARG A 133 10.66 -14.16 -20.86
CA ARG A 133 9.33 -14.52 -21.34
C ARG A 133 8.25 -14.31 -20.27
N PHE A 134 8.59 -14.52 -19.01
CA PHE A 134 7.66 -14.36 -17.91
C PHE A 134 7.35 -12.87 -17.67
N VAL A 135 8.39 -12.03 -17.59
CA VAL A 135 8.27 -10.58 -17.40
C VAL A 135 7.58 -9.91 -18.60
N GLU A 136 7.87 -10.34 -19.84
CA GLU A 136 7.16 -9.81 -21.03
C GLU A 136 5.67 -10.13 -21.01
N ARG A 137 5.28 -11.33 -20.56
CA ARG A 137 3.85 -11.67 -20.36
C ARG A 137 3.23 -10.85 -19.22
N ALA A 138 4.00 -10.59 -18.17
CA ALA A 138 3.58 -9.73 -17.07
C ALA A 138 3.40 -8.28 -17.52
N ARG A 139 4.28 -7.75 -18.40
CA ARG A 139 4.15 -6.43 -19.02
C ARG A 139 2.83 -6.25 -19.75
N ARG A 140 2.49 -7.21 -20.64
CA ARG A 140 1.22 -7.15 -21.39
C ARG A 140 0.00 -7.13 -20.47
N LYS A 141 0.06 -7.86 -19.34
CA LYS A 141 -1.02 -7.82 -18.33
C LYS A 141 -1.06 -6.47 -17.61
N TYR A 142 0.10 -5.88 -17.31
CA TYR A 142 0.21 -4.57 -16.70
C TYR A 142 -0.38 -3.50 -17.62
N ASP A 143 0.08 -3.42 -18.86
CA ASP A 143 -0.40 -2.45 -19.84
C ASP A 143 -1.93 -2.56 -19.99
N PHE A 144 -2.44 -3.79 -20.14
CA PHE A 144 -3.88 -4.03 -20.24
C PHE A 144 -4.63 -3.63 -18.96
N ALA A 145 -4.07 -3.88 -17.77
CA ALA A 145 -4.70 -3.51 -16.52
C ALA A 145 -4.76 -1.99 -16.33
N ILE A 146 -3.70 -1.26 -16.68
CA ILE A 146 -3.67 0.21 -16.63
C ILE A 146 -4.71 0.79 -17.58
N ASP A 147 -4.81 0.29 -18.82
CA ASP A 147 -5.67 0.84 -19.85
C ASP A 147 -7.16 0.56 -19.59
N HIS A 148 -7.50 -0.57 -18.93
CA HIS A 148 -8.88 -1.04 -18.89
C HIS A 148 -9.47 -1.28 -17.51
N PHE A 149 -8.64 -1.36 -16.45
CA PHE A 149 -9.12 -1.72 -15.11
C PHE A 149 -8.81 -0.69 -14.03
N VAL A 150 -7.56 -0.27 -13.98
CA VAL A 150 -7.02 0.44 -12.80
C VAL A 150 -7.70 1.80 -12.63
N TYR A 151 -8.04 2.47 -13.74
CA TYR A 151 -8.74 3.76 -13.75
C TYR A 151 -10.24 3.64 -13.98
N SER A 152 -10.79 2.41 -13.97
CA SER A 152 -12.20 2.20 -14.31
C SER A 152 -13.12 2.48 -13.13
N ASN A 153 -14.23 3.15 -13.42
CA ASN A 153 -15.30 3.45 -12.48
C ASN A 153 -16.46 2.48 -12.72
N TYR A 154 -16.47 1.36 -12.00
CA TYR A 154 -17.50 0.32 -12.17
C TYR A 154 -18.83 0.77 -11.54
N ARG A 155 -19.86 0.98 -12.37
CA ARG A 155 -21.25 1.25 -11.95
C ARG A 155 -22.05 -0.04 -11.85
N SER A 156 -21.75 -1.02 -12.71
CA SER A 156 -22.39 -2.31 -12.77
C SER A 156 -21.39 -3.41 -13.13
N ILE A 157 -21.78 -4.67 -12.94
CA ILE A 157 -20.99 -5.82 -13.38
C ILE A 157 -20.81 -5.84 -14.91
N PHE A 158 -21.74 -5.25 -15.66
CA PHE A 158 -21.66 -5.17 -17.12
C PHE A 158 -20.54 -4.26 -17.60
N ASP A 159 -20.10 -3.30 -16.79
CA ASP A 159 -18.94 -2.45 -17.10
C ASP A 159 -17.64 -3.26 -17.19
N MET A 160 -17.62 -4.45 -16.54
CA MET A 160 -16.51 -5.41 -16.65
C MET A 160 -16.59 -6.28 -17.90
N VAL A 161 -17.74 -6.31 -18.60
CA VAL A 161 -17.97 -7.23 -19.71
C VAL A 161 -18.14 -6.43 -21.01
N ASN A 162 -17.02 -6.09 -21.63
CA ASN A 162 -17.01 -5.48 -22.96
C ASN A 162 -16.28 -6.39 -23.96
N SER A 163 -16.37 -6.09 -25.26
CA SER A 163 -15.78 -6.89 -26.33
C SER A 163 -14.25 -7.04 -26.19
N THR A 164 -13.58 -6.00 -25.70
CA THR A 164 -12.13 -5.99 -25.43
C THR A 164 -11.79 -6.94 -24.30
N MET A 165 -12.59 -6.93 -23.21
CA MET A 165 -12.44 -7.86 -22.10
C MET A 165 -12.57 -9.31 -22.55
N ILE A 166 -13.67 -9.64 -23.24
CA ILE A 166 -13.95 -11.01 -23.69
C ILE A 166 -12.80 -11.54 -24.54
N LYS A 167 -12.24 -10.74 -25.44
CA LYS A 167 -11.09 -11.12 -26.28
C LYS A 167 -9.81 -11.38 -25.48
N ASN A 168 -9.63 -10.72 -24.35
CA ASN A 168 -8.40 -10.80 -23.53
C ASN A 168 -8.52 -11.74 -22.32
N ILE A 169 -9.71 -12.28 -22.00
CA ILE A 169 -9.89 -13.25 -20.90
C ILE A 169 -8.85 -14.38 -20.90
N PRO A 170 -8.53 -15.03 -22.04
CA PRO A 170 -7.53 -16.10 -22.06
C PRO A 170 -6.14 -15.64 -21.61
N GLN A 171 -5.73 -14.41 -21.95
CA GLN A 171 -4.44 -13.86 -21.60
C GLN A 171 -4.35 -13.46 -20.12
N LEU A 172 -5.47 -13.11 -19.49
CA LEU A 172 -5.55 -12.73 -18.09
C LEU A 172 -5.38 -13.91 -17.13
N ASN A 173 -5.66 -15.13 -17.59
CA ASN A 173 -5.52 -16.36 -16.78
C ASN A 173 -6.28 -16.31 -15.45
N LEU A 174 -7.50 -15.75 -15.42
CA LEU A 174 -8.27 -15.47 -14.20
C LEU A 174 -8.57 -16.71 -13.36
N LEU A 175 -8.72 -17.88 -13.99
CA LEU A 175 -9.02 -19.16 -13.33
C LEU A 175 -7.77 -19.89 -12.81
N ARG A 176 -6.58 -19.41 -13.13
CA ARG A 176 -5.32 -19.98 -12.66
C ARG A 176 -4.81 -19.19 -11.45
N SER A 177 -4.19 -19.88 -10.48
CA SER A 177 -3.55 -19.18 -9.36
C SER A 177 -2.20 -18.59 -9.76
N TYR A 178 -1.79 -17.55 -9.06
CA TYR A 178 -0.48 -16.90 -9.19
C TYR A 178 0.66 -17.93 -9.04
N ARG A 179 0.66 -18.73 -7.97
CA ARG A 179 1.61 -19.84 -7.74
C ARG A 179 1.58 -20.86 -8.88
N GLY A 180 0.40 -21.25 -9.35
CA GLY A 180 0.25 -22.19 -10.46
C GLY A 180 0.90 -21.69 -11.76
N MET A 181 0.87 -20.39 -12.02
CA MET A 181 1.54 -19.77 -13.16
C MET A 181 3.07 -19.82 -13.00
N ILE A 182 3.59 -19.48 -11.82
CA ILE A 182 5.03 -19.51 -11.55
C ILE A 182 5.56 -20.94 -11.63
N ASN A 183 4.90 -21.89 -10.97
CA ASN A 183 5.32 -23.30 -10.92
C ASN A 183 5.36 -23.97 -12.31
N SER A 184 4.55 -23.50 -13.27
CA SER A 184 4.62 -23.98 -14.64
C SER A 184 5.76 -23.38 -15.46
N SER A 185 6.41 -22.34 -14.96
CA SER A 185 7.48 -21.64 -15.66
C SER A 185 8.86 -21.92 -15.02
N PHE A 186 8.89 -22.13 -13.72
CA PHE A 186 10.12 -22.31 -12.95
C PHE A 186 10.05 -23.54 -12.04
N SER A 187 11.18 -24.24 -11.86
CA SER A 187 11.31 -25.42 -11.02
C SER A 187 12.10 -25.14 -9.74
N HIS A 188 13.10 -24.23 -9.79
CA HIS A 188 13.94 -23.94 -8.63
C HIS A 188 13.17 -23.24 -7.51
N PRO A 189 13.24 -23.73 -6.24
CA PRO A 189 12.43 -23.22 -5.14
C PRO A 189 12.69 -21.72 -4.81
N TYR A 190 13.95 -21.28 -4.86
CA TYR A 190 14.29 -19.88 -4.58
C TYR A 190 13.70 -18.93 -5.62
N LEU A 191 13.82 -19.29 -6.90
CA LEU A 191 13.25 -18.47 -7.98
C LEU A 191 11.73 -18.37 -7.88
N ARG A 192 11.07 -19.48 -7.49
CA ARG A 192 9.62 -19.49 -7.24
C ARG A 192 9.24 -18.50 -6.12
N LYS A 193 9.95 -18.54 -4.97
CA LYS A 193 9.69 -17.63 -3.85
C LYS A 193 9.97 -16.18 -4.22
N ILE A 194 11.05 -15.89 -4.97
CA ILE A 194 11.35 -14.55 -5.49
C ILE A 194 10.23 -14.03 -6.41
N LEU A 195 9.65 -14.89 -7.24
CA LEU A 195 8.56 -14.49 -8.13
C LEU A 195 7.20 -14.46 -7.42
N GLU A 196 7.03 -15.17 -6.30
CA GLU A 196 5.81 -15.19 -5.50
C GLU A 196 5.70 -14.00 -4.54
N PHE A 197 6.81 -13.46 -4.01
CA PHE A 197 6.74 -12.46 -2.94
C PHE A 197 5.97 -11.18 -3.31
N PRO A 198 5.98 -10.66 -4.56
CA PRO A 198 5.29 -9.42 -4.87
C PRO A 198 3.78 -9.46 -4.57
N VAL A 199 3.19 -10.65 -4.51
CA VAL A 199 1.76 -10.81 -4.18
C VAL A 199 1.43 -10.41 -2.74
N VAL A 200 2.40 -10.44 -1.84
CA VAL A 200 2.20 -10.08 -0.43
C VAL A 200 1.77 -8.61 -0.29
N PHE A 201 2.28 -7.74 -1.17
CA PHE A 201 1.89 -6.33 -1.22
C PHE A 201 0.45 -6.09 -1.67
N LEU A 202 -0.20 -7.10 -2.26
CA LEU A 202 -1.63 -7.07 -2.58
C LEU A 202 -2.50 -7.46 -1.37
N GLY A 203 -1.90 -7.70 -0.21
CA GLY A 203 -2.62 -8.20 0.95
C GLY A 203 -3.22 -9.59 0.73
N SER A 204 -2.52 -10.47 -0.01
CA SER A 204 -2.95 -11.82 -0.36
C SER A 204 -1.75 -12.76 -0.47
N PHE A 205 -1.96 -14.00 -0.85
CA PHE A 205 -0.88 -14.98 -1.04
C PHE A 205 -1.04 -15.80 -2.33
N ALA A 206 0.08 -16.28 -2.87
CA ALA A 206 0.20 -16.75 -4.24
C ALA A 206 -0.74 -17.92 -4.61
N ARG A 207 -1.18 -18.73 -3.64
CA ARG A 207 -2.09 -19.86 -3.88
C ARG A 207 -3.54 -19.43 -4.14
N LYS A 208 -4.00 -18.34 -3.52
CA LYS A 208 -5.38 -17.82 -3.64
C LYS A 208 -5.53 -16.62 -4.57
N THR A 209 -4.44 -15.98 -4.95
CA THR A 209 -4.47 -14.82 -5.85
C THR A 209 -4.55 -15.28 -7.30
N PRO A 210 -5.42 -14.68 -8.13
CA PRO A 210 -5.50 -14.97 -9.57
C PRO A 210 -4.20 -14.65 -10.33
N ALA A 211 -3.89 -15.43 -11.37
CA ALA A 211 -2.65 -15.27 -12.13
C ALA A 211 -2.55 -13.99 -12.97
N VAL A 212 -3.63 -13.22 -13.11
CA VAL A 212 -3.54 -11.87 -13.70
C VAL A 212 -2.56 -11.01 -12.91
N TYR A 213 -2.51 -11.18 -11.59
CA TYR A 213 -1.61 -10.42 -10.73
C TYR A 213 -0.11 -10.76 -10.88
N THR A 214 0.27 -11.71 -11.77
CA THR A 214 1.67 -11.84 -12.18
C THR A 214 2.21 -10.59 -12.87
N LEU A 215 1.34 -9.63 -13.23
CA LEU A 215 1.73 -8.27 -13.61
C LEU A 215 2.67 -7.60 -12.58
N MET A 216 2.57 -7.96 -11.29
CA MET A 216 3.46 -7.46 -10.23
C MET A 216 4.94 -7.78 -10.51
N ASN A 217 5.23 -8.88 -11.21
CA ASN A 217 6.61 -9.19 -11.62
C ASN A 217 7.14 -8.25 -12.71
N TYR A 218 6.28 -7.63 -13.52
CA TYR A 218 6.71 -6.54 -14.40
C TYR A 218 6.95 -5.24 -13.62
N ILE A 219 6.13 -4.97 -12.62
CA ILE A 219 6.36 -3.82 -11.73
C ILE A 219 7.72 -3.95 -11.04
N ASP A 220 8.07 -5.16 -10.55
CA ASP A 220 9.34 -5.43 -9.88
C ASP A 220 10.54 -5.41 -10.85
N PHE A 221 10.55 -6.28 -11.86
CA PHE A 221 11.69 -6.48 -12.75
C PHE A 221 11.75 -5.48 -13.92
N GLY A 222 10.61 -5.04 -14.42
CA GLY A 222 10.51 -4.16 -15.59
C GLY A 222 10.55 -2.68 -15.23
N LEU A 223 9.60 -2.21 -14.41
CA LEU A 223 9.58 -0.82 -13.93
C LEU A 223 10.59 -0.61 -12.79
N GLY A 224 10.74 -1.63 -11.96
CA GLY A 224 11.73 -1.75 -10.92
C GLY A 224 11.41 -1.05 -9.62
N THR A 225 12.28 -1.27 -8.65
CA THR A 225 12.17 -0.75 -7.29
C THR A 225 12.94 0.54 -7.14
N TRP A 226 12.28 1.56 -6.62
CA TRP A 226 12.82 2.90 -6.42
C TRP A 226 12.63 3.34 -4.97
N TYR A 227 13.35 4.37 -4.59
CA TYR A 227 13.20 5.05 -3.30
C TYR A 227 13.15 6.57 -3.53
N PRO A 228 12.11 7.27 -3.05
CA PRO A 228 12.04 8.72 -3.13
C PRO A 228 12.98 9.34 -2.08
N GLU A 229 13.85 10.25 -2.47
CA GLU A 229 14.72 10.97 -1.53
C GLU A 229 13.87 11.74 -0.51
N GLY A 230 14.18 11.57 0.76
CA GLY A 230 13.37 12.07 1.88
C GLY A 230 12.16 11.21 2.21
N GLY A 231 12.06 10.00 1.64
CA GLY A 231 11.03 8.99 1.90
C GLY A 231 9.67 9.31 1.27
N PHE A 232 8.68 8.50 1.60
CA PHE A 232 7.30 8.70 1.15
C PHE A 232 6.67 10.00 1.63
N THR A 233 7.20 10.58 2.71
CA THR A 233 6.80 11.91 3.18
C THR A 233 7.12 12.98 2.14
N ALA A 234 8.23 12.88 1.39
CA ALA A 234 8.53 13.80 0.29
C ALA A 234 7.48 13.69 -0.83
N VAL A 235 7.05 12.48 -1.17
CA VAL A 235 5.99 12.23 -2.16
C VAL A 235 4.68 12.89 -1.74
N VAL A 236 4.25 12.67 -0.49
CA VAL A 236 2.97 13.23 0.00
C VAL A 236 2.99 14.74 0.09
N LYS A 237 4.12 15.33 0.53
CA LYS A 237 4.31 16.79 0.55
C LYS A 237 4.28 17.39 -0.85
N ALA A 238 4.87 16.72 -1.83
CA ALA A 238 4.79 17.13 -3.23
C ALA A 238 3.35 17.07 -3.75
N MET A 239 2.60 16.01 -3.42
CA MET A 239 1.18 15.90 -3.79
C MET A 239 0.33 16.97 -3.09
N GLN A 240 0.56 17.24 -1.81
CA GLN A 240 -0.09 18.34 -1.08
C GLN A 240 0.17 19.67 -1.74
N HIS A 241 1.44 19.98 -2.06
CA HIS A 241 1.81 21.21 -2.75
C HIS A 241 1.04 21.38 -4.05
N VAL A 242 0.97 20.35 -4.89
CA VAL A 242 0.18 20.40 -6.13
C VAL A 242 -1.30 20.63 -5.86
N ALA A 243 -1.88 19.99 -4.83
CA ALA A 243 -3.27 20.18 -4.46
C ALA A 243 -3.53 21.63 -4.00
N GLU A 244 -2.64 22.22 -3.20
CA GLU A 244 -2.71 23.63 -2.77
C GLU A 244 -2.62 24.59 -3.97
N GLN A 245 -1.76 24.29 -4.96
CA GLN A 245 -1.68 25.08 -6.20
C GLN A 245 -2.96 25.02 -7.05
N THR A 246 -3.79 23.98 -6.86
CA THR A 246 -5.12 23.91 -7.49
C THR A 246 -6.22 24.58 -6.66
N GLY A 247 -5.89 25.13 -5.48
CA GLY A 247 -6.84 25.83 -4.61
C GLY A 247 -7.47 24.95 -3.52
N VAL A 248 -6.88 23.80 -3.19
CA VAL A 248 -7.33 22.94 -2.08
C VAL A 248 -6.90 23.55 -0.75
N GLU A 249 -7.83 23.64 0.19
CA GLU A 249 -7.58 24.04 1.58
C GLU A 249 -7.41 22.79 2.47
N PHE A 250 -6.39 22.79 3.35
CA PHE A 250 -6.15 21.70 4.32
C PHE A 250 -6.40 22.19 5.76
N ARG A 251 -7.17 21.41 6.51
CA ARG A 251 -7.39 21.60 7.94
C ARG A 251 -6.91 20.37 8.68
N PHE A 252 -5.76 20.48 9.33
CA PHE A 252 -5.15 19.43 10.16
C PHE A 252 -5.68 19.49 11.59
N SER A 253 -5.41 18.44 12.38
CA SER A 253 -5.92 18.29 13.76
C SER A 253 -7.43 18.51 13.85
N THR A 254 -8.16 18.07 12.81
CA THR A 254 -9.58 18.31 12.63
C THR A 254 -10.30 16.97 12.40
N PRO A 255 -10.47 16.12 13.45
CA PRO A 255 -11.17 14.85 13.33
C PRO A 255 -12.65 15.06 13.01
N VAL A 256 -13.17 14.24 12.08
CA VAL A 256 -14.61 14.16 11.79
C VAL A 256 -15.28 13.32 12.86
N THR A 257 -16.34 13.85 13.46
CA THR A 257 -17.12 13.21 14.53
C THR A 257 -18.51 12.75 14.10
N GLY A 258 -18.95 13.13 12.88
CA GLY A 258 -20.24 12.72 12.35
C GLY A 258 -20.69 13.59 11.19
N PHE A 259 -21.98 13.48 10.87
CA PHE A 259 -22.60 14.17 9.76
C PHE A 259 -23.97 14.75 10.13
N GLU A 260 -24.37 15.80 9.42
CA GLU A 260 -25.74 16.28 9.36
C GLU A 260 -26.39 15.86 8.04
N PHE A 261 -27.66 15.46 8.09
CA PHE A 261 -28.36 14.90 6.94
C PHE A 261 -29.60 15.73 6.57
N GLU A 262 -29.87 15.81 5.28
CA GLU A 262 -31.08 16.42 4.73
C GLU A 262 -31.45 15.72 3.41
N ALA A 263 -32.69 15.29 3.28
CA ALA A 263 -33.28 14.71 2.06
C ALA A 263 -32.38 13.62 1.38
N GLY A 264 -31.81 12.70 2.18
CA GLY A 264 -30.94 11.60 1.67
C GLY A 264 -29.55 12.05 1.19
N LYS A 265 -29.08 13.19 1.71
CA LYS A 265 -27.75 13.75 1.46
C LYS A 265 -27.06 14.13 2.77
N VAL A 266 -25.75 14.16 2.76
CA VAL A 266 -24.98 14.86 3.78
C VAL A 266 -25.11 16.36 3.53
N ARG A 267 -25.58 17.13 4.50
CA ARG A 267 -25.68 18.59 4.47
C ARG A 267 -24.42 19.24 5.03
N ALA A 268 -23.85 18.67 6.08
CA ALA A 268 -22.63 19.14 6.71
C ALA A 268 -21.82 18.00 7.33
N VAL A 269 -20.53 18.21 7.45
CA VAL A 269 -19.60 17.35 8.17
C VAL A 269 -19.33 17.96 9.54
N ARG A 270 -19.59 17.22 10.61
CA ARG A 270 -19.26 17.64 11.98
C ARG A 270 -17.80 17.33 12.27
N VAL A 271 -17.07 18.32 12.72
CA VAL A 271 -15.65 18.20 13.07
C VAL A 271 -15.41 18.75 14.47
N GLU A 272 -14.31 18.28 15.06
CA GLU A 272 -13.77 18.87 16.29
C GLU A 272 -12.47 19.59 15.93
N SER A 273 -12.32 20.84 16.42
CA SER A 273 -11.13 21.67 16.22
C SER A 273 -10.65 22.24 17.55
N GLU A 274 -9.58 23.00 17.54
CA GLU A 274 -9.13 23.76 18.71
C GLU A 274 -10.17 24.76 19.22
N HIS A 275 -11.13 25.15 18.37
CA HIS A 275 -12.24 26.05 18.70
C HIS A 275 -13.51 25.31 19.16
N GLY A 276 -13.44 23.97 19.31
CA GLY A 276 -14.56 23.10 19.68
C GLY A 276 -15.24 22.45 18.47
N GLN A 277 -16.50 22.06 18.65
CA GLN A 277 -17.28 21.42 17.59
C GLN A 277 -17.75 22.43 16.54
N GLU A 278 -17.58 22.10 15.28
CA GLU A 278 -17.98 22.88 14.12
C GLU A 278 -18.74 22.04 13.10
N GLU A 279 -19.55 22.71 12.26
CA GLU A 279 -20.16 22.13 11.07
C GLU A 279 -19.56 22.75 9.82
N ILE A 280 -19.01 21.93 8.93
CA ILE A 280 -18.56 22.35 7.60
C ILE A 280 -19.64 21.93 6.60
N LYS A 281 -20.35 22.92 6.02
CA LYS A 281 -21.36 22.66 4.98
C LYS A 281 -20.69 22.04 3.75
N ALA A 282 -21.35 21.04 3.16
CA ALA A 282 -20.83 20.34 2.00
C ALA A 282 -21.95 19.93 1.02
N ASP A 283 -21.81 20.33 -0.25
CA ASP A 283 -22.63 19.79 -1.32
C ASP A 283 -22.25 18.33 -1.64
N ILE A 284 -20.98 17.99 -1.45
CA ILE A 284 -20.39 16.69 -1.75
C ILE A 284 -19.39 16.34 -0.65
N VAL A 285 -19.34 15.06 -0.26
CA VAL A 285 -18.35 14.52 0.66
C VAL A 285 -17.59 13.37 0.01
N VAL A 286 -16.26 13.39 0.09
CA VAL A 286 -15.39 12.26 -0.31
C VAL A 286 -14.66 11.74 0.92
N ALA A 287 -14.98 10.54 1.36
CA ALA A 287 -14.35 9.89 2.51
C ALA A 287 -13.11 9.08 2.05
N ASN A 288 -11.92 9.52 2.47
CA ASN A 288 -10.66 8.80 2.32
C ASN A 288 -10.15 8.24 3.67
N ALA A 289 -10.90 8.43 4.74
CA ALA A 289 -10.70 7.70 6.01
C ALA A 289 -10.99 6.21 5.83
N ASP A 290 -10.70 5.39 6.84
CA ASP A 290 -11.01 3.97 6.78
C ASP A 290 -12.50 3.75 6.45
N TYR A 291 -12.80 2.97 5.42
CA TYR A 291 -14.17 2.81 4.91
C TYR A 291 -15.11 2.24 5.98
N HIS A 292 -14.62 1.24 6.75
CA HIS A 292 -15.39 0.66 7.82
C HIS A 292 -15.72 1.71 8.89
N HIS A 293 -14.73 2.51 9.29
CA HIS A 293 -14.94 3.57 10.29
C HIS A 293 -16.01 4.57 9.84
N VAL A 294 -15.96 5.05 8.60
CA VAL A 294 -16.98 5.97 8.09
C VAL A 294 -18.35 5.30 8.02
N ASP A 295 -18.40 4.09 7.46
CA ASP A 295 -19.69 3.38 7.22
C ASP A 295 -20.32 2.84 8.51
N GLN A 296 -19.54 2.42 9.51
CA GLN A 296 -20.05 1.77 10.70
C GLN A 296 -20.03 2.63 11.97
N GLU A 297 -19.07 3.58 12.08
CA GLU A 297 -18.88 4.39 13.27
C GLU A 297 -19.46 5.80 13.11
N LEU A 298 -19.23 6.46 11.94
CA LEU A 298 -19.69 7.82 11.71
C LEU A 298 -21.11 7.91 11.14
N LEU A 299 -21.55 6.90 10.36
CA LEU A 299 -22.92 6.88 9.81
C LEU A 299 -23.89 6.15 10.73
N PRO A 300 -25.08 6.73 11.00
CA PRO A 300 -26.17 6.01 11.66
C PRO A 300 -26.65 4.83 10.80
N PRO A 301 -27.25 3.79 11.42
CA PRO A 301 -27.56 2.51 10.75
C PRO A 301 -28.34 2.63 9.44
N GLU A 302 -29.27 3.56 9.34
CA GLU A 302 -30.13 3.76 8.16
C GLU A 302 -29.36 4.26 6.93
N TYR A 303 -28.20 4.91 7.12
CA TYR A 303 -27.36 5.42 6.04
C TYR A 303 -26.14 4.56 5.70
N ARG A 304 -25.92 3.46 6.43
CA ARG A 304 -24.83 2.51 6.16
C ARG A 304 -25.01 1.79 4.85
N SER A 305 -23.95 1.70 4.07
CA SER A 305 -23.94 0.95 2.81
C SER A 305 -23.87 -0.56 3.02
N PHE A 306 -23.29 -0.99 4.14
CA PHE A 306 -23.06 -2.39 4.48
C PHE A 306 -23.45 -2.69 5.93
N THR A 307 -23.76 -3.98 6.21
CA THR A 307 -24.02 -4.46 7.56
C THR A 307 -22.73 -4.82 8.29
N PRO A 308 -22.69 -4.88 9.63
CA PRO A 308 -21.54 -5.40 10.36
C PRO A 308 -21.11 -6.80 9.89
N GLN A 309 -22.06 -7.69 9.59
CA GLN A 309 -21.80 -9.05 9.10
C GLN A 309 -21.13 -9.07 7.70
N PHE A 310 -21.37 -8.05 6.88
CA PHE A 310 -20.63 -7.91 5.61
C PHE A 310 -19.15 -7.73 5.88
N TRP A 311 -18.78 -6.85 6.81
CA TRP A 311 -17.40 -6.55 7.15
C TRP A 311 -16.69 -7.73 7.81
N GLU A 312 -17.36 -8.45 8.72
CA GLU A 312 -16.82 -9.64 9.37
C GLU A 312 -16.48 -10.77 8.39
N LYS A 313 -17.26 -10.91 7.32
CA LYS A 313 -17.04 -11.93 6.27
C LYS A 313 -15.95 -11.55 5.26
N ARG A 314 -15.38 -10.35 5.33
CA ARG A 314 -14.33 -9.95 4.41
C ARG A 314 -12.98 -10.53 4.79
N THR A 315 -12.22 -10.95 3.78
CA THR A 315 -10.81 -11.26 3.95
C THR A 315 -10.05 -9.93 4.04
N LEU A 316 -9.59 -9.59 5.23
CA LEU A 316 -8.73 -8.42 5.43
C LEU A 316 -7.33 -8.73 4.92
N ALA A 317 -6.65 -7.72 4.44
CA ALA A 317 -5.22 -7.75 4.24
C ALA A 317 -4.51 -7.79 5.62
N PRO A 318 -3.22 -8.14 5.70
CA PRO A 318 -2.53 -8.24 6.97
C PRO A 318 -2.56 -6.95 7.78
N ALA A 319 -2.52 -7.09 9.08
CA ALA A 319 -1.92 -6.14 9.97
C ALA A 319 -0.40 -6.34 9.99
N VAL A 320 0.32 -5.49 10.67
CA VAL A 320 1.78 -5.56 10.76
C VAL A 320 2.23 -5.28 12.18
N LEU A 321 3.36 -5.91 12.54
CA LEU A 321 4.16 -5.53 13.70
C LEU A 321 5.46 -4.95 13.17
N ASN A 322 5.67 -3.67 13.43
CA ASN A 322 6.78 -2.88 12.91
C ASN A 322 7.76 -2.51 14.03
N TYR A 323 9.04 -2.50 13.68
CA TYR A 323 10.13 -2.00 14.53
C TYR A 323 10.94 -0.96 13.77
N TYR A 324 11.16 0.19 14.39
CA TYR A 324 12.00 1.28 13.93
C TYR A 324 13.23 1.32 14.83
N ILE A 325 14.40 1.02 14.27
CA ILE A 325 15.61 0.71 15.03
C ILE A 325 16.72 1.67 14.58
N GLY A 326 17.23 2.48 15.49
CA GLY A 326 18.47 3.23 15.28
C GLY A 326 19.68 2.35 15.60
N VAL A 327 20.60 2.19 14.64
CA VAL A 327 21.80 1.33 14.80
C VAL A 327 23.05 2.17 14.71
N ARG A 328 24.00 1.93 15.63
CA ARG A 328 25.23 2.72 15.83
C ARG A 328 26.22 2.65 14.66
N ARG A 329 26.16 1.62 13.82
CA ARG A 329 27.10 1.37 12.72
C ARG A 329 26.40 1.12 11.39
N LYS A 330 27.17 1.11 10.31
CA LYS A 330 26.70 0.66 8.98
C LYS A 330 26.56 -0.87 8.93
N LEU A 331 25.65 -1.34 8.07
CA LEU A 331 25.28 -2.74 7.89
C LEU A 331 25.48 -3.18 6.42
N PRO A 332 26.72 -3.27 5.93
CA PRO A 332 27.01 -3.59 4.52
C PRO A 332 26.58 -5.00 4.11
N GLU A 333 26.34 -5.88 5.08
CA GLU A 333 25.86 -7.24 4.85
C GLU A 333 24.41 -7.28 4.37
N LEU A 334 23.64 -6.24 4.72
CA LEU A 334 22.23 -6.09 4.38
C LEU A 334 22.06 -5.13 3.19
N ALA A 335 20.97 -5.23 2.47
CA ALA A 335 20.60 -4.32 1.39
C ALA A 335 19.48 -3.39 1.83
N HIS A 336 19.22 -2.33 1.04
CA HIS A 336 18.10 -1.42 1.25
C HIS A 336 16.78 -2.16 1.53
N HIS A 337 16.50 -3.22 0.75
CA HIS A 337 15.45 -4.18 1.00
C HIS A 337 16.06 -5.55 1.26
N THR A 338 15.76 -6.17 2.38
CA THR A 338 16.28 -7.47 2.76
C THR A 338 15.15 -8.37 3.28
N PHE A 339 15.04 -9.58 2.72
CA PHE A 339 14.03 -10.56 3.08
C PHE A 339 14.65 -11.78 3.76
N PHE A 340 13.88 -12.37 4.67
CA PHE A 340 14.21 -13.63 5.34
C PHE A 340 13.12 -14.66 4.99
N PHE A 341 13.43 -15.52 4.01
CA PHE A 341 12.54 -16.54 3.45
C PHE A 341 12.89 -17.95 3.94
N ASP A 342 13.28 -18.03 5.20
CA ASP A 342 13.80 -19.22 5.87
C ASP A 342 12.73 -20.04 6.60
N THR A 343 11.45 -19.66 6.46
CA THR A 343 10.32 -20.36 7.10
C THR A 343 9.31 -20.88 6.08
N ASP A 344 8.38 -21.73 6.51
CA ASP A 344 7.31 -22.21 5.67
C ASP A 344 6.29 -21.08 5.40
N TRP A 345 6.17 -20.71 4.13
CA TRP A 345 5.27 -19.65 3.68
C TRP A 345 3.80 -20.02 3.83
N ASP A 346 3.43 -21.27 3.57
CA ASP A 346 2.05 -21.70 3.64
C ASP A 346 1.57 -21.74 5.09
N GLU A 347 2.44 -22.16 6.04
CA GLU A 347 2.17 -22.09 7.47
C GLU A 347 2.02 -20.64 7.93
N HIS A 348 2.96 -19.75 7.57
CA HIS A 348 2.87 -18.34 7.94
C HIS A 348 1.59 -17.69 7.41
N PHE A 349 1.26 -17.89 6.12
CA PHE A 349 0.05 -17.31 5.55
C PHE A 349 -1.24 -17.94 6.06
N ASP A 350 -1.21 -19.20 6.54
CA ASP A 350 -2.33 -19.77 7.29
C ASP A 350 -2.59 -19.02 8.60
N THR A 351 -1.53 -18.59 9.30
CA THR A 351 -1.69 -17.78 10.52
C THR A 351 -2.31 -16.41 10.24
N VAL A 352 -2.11 -15.85 9.06
CA VAL A 352 -2.64 -14.53 8.66
C VAL A 352 -4.06 -14.62 8.10
N TYR A 353 -4.35 -15.58 7.23
CA TYR A 353 -5.59 -15.64 6.43
C TYR A 353 -6.50 -16.84 6.72
N GLY A 354 -6.00 -17.84 7.42
CA GLY A 354 -6.72 -19.06 7.80
C GLY A 354 -7.07 -19.05 9.27
N ASN A 355 -6.32 -19.85 10.03
CA ASN A 355 -6.46 -19.91 11.49
C ASN A 355 -5.72 -18.74 12.14
N GLN A 356 -6.35 -17.59 12.19
CA GLN A 356 -5.75 -16.34 12.65
C GLN A 356 -5.11 -16.49 14.05
N ARG A 357 -3.80 -16.43 14.10
CA ARG A 357 -3.00 -16.53 15.31
C ARG A 357 -1.63 -15.86 15.11
N TRP A 358 -0.93 -15.62 16.17
CA TRP A 358 0.46 -15.17 16.10
C TRP A 358 1.33 -16.25 15.47
N PRO A 359 2.14 -15.94 14.43
CA PRO A 359 3.00 -16.93 13.78
C PRO A 359 4.14 -17.34 14.72
N ARG A 360 4.41 -18.66 14.80
CA ARG A 360 5.54 -19.15 15.60
C ARG A 360 6.87 -18.77 14.97
N ASP A 361 7.00 -18.99 13.67
CA ASP A 361 8.20 -18.70 12.89
C ASP A 361 7.84 -17.68 11.79
N PRO A 362 7.85 -16.35 12.10
CA PRO A 362 7.32 -15.34 11.19
C PRO A 362 8.22 -15.12 9.98
N LEU A 363 7.63 -14.92 8.80
CA LEU A 363 8.29 -14.19 7.73
C LEU A 363 8.48 -12.75 8.16
N PHE A 364 9.62 -12.15 7.84
CA PHE A 364 9.84 -10.74 8.06
C PHE A 364 10.71 -10.11 6.99
N TYR A 365 10.68 -8.81 6.95
CA TYR A 365 11.35 -7.99 5.96
C TYR A 365 12.04 -6.82 6.66
N LEU A 366 13.23 -6.45 6.16
CA LEU A 366 13.95 -5.26 6.59
C LEU A 366 13.99 -4.22 5.47
N HIS A 367 13.79 -2.97 5.85
CA HIS A 367 14.03 -1.79 5.04
C HIS A 367 15.10 -0.93 5.68
N ILE A 368 16.14 -0.62 4.94
CA ILE A 368 17.29 0.17 5.40
C ILE A 368 17.41 1.40 4.51
N PRO A 369 16.58 2.44 4.74
CA PRO A 369 16.53 3.63 3.87
C PRO A 369 17.88 4.35 3.82
N SER A 370 18.64 4.38 4.92
CA SER A 370 19.95 5.02 5.02
C SER A 370 21.05 4.36 4.18
N ALA A 371 20.81 3.15 3.62
CA ALA A 371 21.66 2.52 2.62
C ALA A 371 21.58 3.23 1.25
N THR A 372 20.47 3.92 0.96
CA THR A 372 20.24 4.65 -0.30
C THR A 372 20.21 6.17 -0.10
N ASP A 373 19.59 6.62 1.00
CA ASP A 373 19.47 8.04 1.36
C ASP A 373 20.21 8.31 2.69
N PRO A 374 21.42 8.87 2.63
CA PRO A 374 22.21 9.16 3.83
C PRO A 374 21.52 10.10 4.83
N SER A 375 20.50 10.86 4.41
CA SER A 375 19.73 11.75 5.30
C SER A 375 18.84 11.01 6.29
N CYS A 376 18.66 9.69 6.12
CA CYS A 376 17.82 8.88 6.99
C CYS A 376 18.48 8.45 8.29
N ALA A 377 19.79 8.66 8.47
CA ALA A 377 20.51 8.36 9.71
C ALA A 377 21.69 9.31 9.91
N PRO A 378 22.16 9.51 11.15
CA PRO A 378 23.40 10.23 11.42
C PRO A 378 24.61 9.56 10.72
N PRO A 379 25.69 10.33 10.41
CA PRO A 379 26.87 9.79 9.75
C PRO A 379 27.45 8.55 10.44
N GLY A 380 27.70 7.49 9.68
CA GLY A 380 28.24 6.22 10.20
C GLY A 380 27.20 5.29 10.85
N GLN A 381 25.95 5.70 10.95
CA GLN A 381 24.85 4.95 11.56
C GLN A 381 23.87 4.43 10.51
N GLU A 382 22.95 3.54 10.91
CA GLU A 382 21.96 2.95 10.01
C GLU A 382 20.55 3.00 10.61
N ALA A 383 19.57 3.43 9.80
CA ALA A 383 18.16 3.32 10.10
C ALA A 383 17.63 1.97 9.62
N VAL A 384 17.11 1.15 10.51
CA VAL A 384 16.56 -0.18 10.18
C VAL A 384 15.08 -0.21 10.54
N PHE A 385 14.25 -0.50 9.57
CA PHE A 385 12.83 -0.79 9.75
C PHE A 385 12.60 -2.29 9.54
N ALA A 386 11.99 -2.96 10.52
CA ALA A 386 11.60 -4.37 10.40
C ALA A 386 10.09 -4.51 10.42
N LEU A 387 9.55 -5.36 9.55
CA LEU A 387 8.11 -5.60 9.40
C LEU A 387 7.81 -7.10 9.45
N VAL A 388 6.90 -7.48 10.34
CA VAL A 388 6.29 -8.81 10.42
C VAL A 388 4.83 -8.72 10.03
N PRO A 389 4.37 -9.39 8.94
CA PRO A 389 2.94 -9.48 8.63
C PRO A 389 2.24 -10.40 9.62
N VAL A 390 1.12 -9.93 10.18
CA VAL A 390 0.31 -10.67 11.16
C VAL A 390 -1.18 -10.56 10.79
N ALA A 391 -2.03 -11.41 11.37
CA ALA A 391 -3.46 -11.30 11.15
C ALA A 391 -4.03 -10.02 11.75
N ALA A 392 -5.03 -9.44 11.11
CA ALA A 392 -5.77 -8.31 11.64
C ALA A 392 -6.66 -8.74 12.82
N GLY A 393 -6.71 -7.94 13.89
CA GLY A 393 -7.60 -8.15 15.04
C GLY A 393 -7.08 -9.16 16.06
N LEU A 394 -5.80 -9.54 16.03
CA LEU A 394 -5.20 -10.36 17.08
C LEU A 394 -5.18 -9.61 18.41
N GLN A 395 -5.23 -10.36 19.49
CA GLN A 395 -4.96 -9.81 20.83
C GLN A 395 -3.46 -9.79 21.06
N GLU A 396 -2.96 -8.71 21.63
CA GLU A 396 -1.54 -8.49 21.93
C GLU A 396 -1.36 -8.52 23.47
N ASP A 397 -0.47 -9.38 23.94
CA ASP A 397 -0.06 -9.34 25.33
C ASP A 397 1.18 -8.42 25.51
N PRO A 398 1.51 -8.00 26.75
CA PRO A 398 2.61 -7.06 27.00
C PRO A 398 3.98 -7.53 26.52
N THR A 399 4.20 -8.83 26.35
CA THR A 399 5.49 -9.43 25.97
C THR A 399 5.59 -9.71 24.46
N THR A 400 4.47 -9.59 23.72
CA THR A 400 4.42 -9.95 22.30
C THR A 400 5.46 -9.19 21.48
N ARG A 401 5.59 -7.87 21.68
CA ARG A 401 6.52 -7.05 20.90
C ARG A 401 7.98 -7.44 21.16
N ASP A 402 8.35 -7.65 22.40
CA ASP A 402 9.72 -8.04 22.77
C ASP A 402 10.05 -9.44 22.26
N HIS A 403 9.13 -10.39 22.39
CA HIS A 403 9.29 -11.74 21.88
C HIS A 403 9.58 -11.78 20.37
N TYR A 404 8.79 -11.06 19.56
CA TYR A 404 9.03 -10.99 18.11
C TYR A 404 10.29 -10.21 17.76
N PHE A 405 10.65 -9.23 18.55
CA PHE A 405 11.91 -8.51 18.37
C PHE A 405 13.11 -9.43 18.56
N ASP A 406 13.11 -10.25 19.61
CA ASP A 406 14.16 -11.25 19.84
C ASP A 406 14.26 -12.26 18.70
N ILE A 407 13.15 -12.79 18.21
CA ILE A 407 13.12 -13.70 17.04
C ILE A 407 13.78 -13.06 15.83
N ILE A 408 13.47 -11.78 15.54
CA ILE A 408 14.05 -11.05 14.41
C ILE A 408 15.56 -10.92 14.57
N LEU A 409 16.03 -10.48 15.74
CA LEU A 409 17.46 -10.27 16.00
C LEU A 409 18.25 -11.57 15.90
N ASP A 410 17.75 -12.66 16.51
CA ASP A 410 18.39 -14.00 16.44
C ASP A 410 18.50 -14.50 15.01
N ARG A 411 17.47 -14.27 14.18
CA ARG A 411 17.48 -14.72 12.79
C ARG A 411 18.37 -13.86 11.90
N ILE A 412 18.43 -12.55 12.12
CA ILE A 412 19.40 -11.68 11.44
C ILE A 412 20.82 -12.15 11.76
N GLU A 413 21.12 -12.40 13.03
CA GLU A 413 22.44 -12.89 13.42
C GLU A 413 22.76 -14.26 12.81
N LYS A 414 21.84 -15.21 12.89
CA LYS A 414 22.00 -16.57 12.34
C LYS A 414 22.20 -16.54 10.82
N LEU A 415 21.38 -15.83 10.06
CA LEU A 415 21.32 -15.93 8.60
C LEU A 415 22.22 -14.89 7.90
N ALA A 416 22.27 -13.67 8.38
CA ALA A 416 23.12 -12.63 7.82
C ALA A 416 24.51 -12.55 8.49
N GLY A 417 24.68 -13.13 9.67
CA GLY A 417 25.92 -13.05 10.46
C GLY A 417 26.15 -11.67 11.05
N VAL A 418 25.07 -10.93 11.30
CA VAL A 418 25.07 -9.56 11.80
C VAL A 418 24.44 -9.55 13.17
N SER A 419 25.24 -9.42 14.23
CA SER A 419 24.70 -9.17 15.56
C SER A 419 24.37 -7.68 15.70
N LEU A 420 23.13 -7.38 16.07
CA LEU A 420 22.64 -6.00 16.22
C LEU A 420 22.49 -5.60 17.69
N ARG A 421 22.35 -6.54 18.62
CA ARG A 421 21.91 -6.28 20.01
C ARG A 421 22.73 -5.19 20.71
N GLU A 422 24.05 -5.20 20.58
CA GLU A 422 24.94 -4.22 21.20
C GLU A 422 25.01 -2.88 20.47
N ASP A 423 24.56 -2.85 19.20
CA ASP A 423 24.60 -1.67 18.35
C ASP A 423 23.27 -0.91 18.30
N ILE A 424 22.21 -1.43 18.92
CA ILE A 424 20.91 -0.76 18.99
C ILE A 424 20.99 0.46 19.90
N LEU A 425 20.68 1.63 19.38
CA LEU A 425 20.60 2.88 20.12
C LEU A 425 19.20 3.07 20.72
N PHE A 426 18.17 2.77 19.94
CA PHE A 426 16.78 2.76 20.37
C PHE A 426 15.95 1.84 19.48
N THR A 427 14.80 1.43 19.99
CA THR A 427 13.74 0.75 19.25
C THR A 427 12.42 1.45 19.53
N GLN A 428 11.60 1.64 18.49
CA GLN A 428 10.21 2.03 18.62
C GLN A 428 9.36 1.04 17.86
N THR A 429 8.20 0.67 18.39
CA THR A 429 7.31 -0.32 17.77
C THR A 429 5.99 0.32 17.35
N MET A 430 5.34 -0.30 16.37
CA MET A 430 3.98 0.02 15.95
C MET A 430 3.27 -1.26 15.57
N SER A 431 2.13 -1.56 16.19
CA SER A 431 1.33 -2.76 15.93
C SER A 431 -0.07 -2.42 15.41
N HIS A 432 -0.88 -3.45 15.20
CA HIS A 432 -2.27 -3.30 14.78
C HIS A 432 -3.11 -2.43 15.75
N ALA A 433 -2.81 -2.44 17.06
CA ALA A 433 -3.50 -1.57 18.02
C ALA A 433 -3.20 -0.09 17.74
N ASP A 434 -1.94 0.23 17.43
CA ASP A 434 -1.52 1.58 17.07
C ASP A 434 -2.14 2.01 15.72
N PHE A 435 -2.25 1.10 14.75
CA PHE A 435 -2.97 1.37 13.48
C PHE A 435 -4.45 1.67 13.71
N ALA A 436 -5.10 0.97 14.63
CA ALA A 436 -6.49 1.25 14.98
C ALA A 436 -6.63 2.64 15.62
N ALA A 437 -5.75 3.02 16.54
CA ALA A 437 -5.77 4.30 17.22
C ALA A 437 -5.44 5.47 16.26
N ASP A 438 -4.34 5.35 15.50
CA ASP A 438 -3.84 6.44 14.65
C ASP A 438 -4.68 6.67 13.40
N TYR A 439 -5.25 5.59 12.81
CA TYR A 439 -5.91 5.66 11.50
C TYR A 439 -7.37 5.21 11.52
N ASN A 440 -7.96 4.92 12.69
CA ASN A 440 -9.29 4.30 12.81
C ASN A 440 -9.41 3.01 11.96
N SER A 441 -8.29 2.29 11.82
CA SER A 441 -8.21 1.14 10.91
C SER A 441 -8.99 -0.05 11.46
N TYR A 442 -9.91 -0.59 10.66
CA TYR A 442 -10.71 -1.76 11.06
C TYR A 442 -9.84 -2.95 11.42
N LYS A 443 -9.94 -3.42 12.67
CA LYS A 443 -9.11 -4.49 13.24
C LYS A 443 -7.59 -4.24 13.09
N GLY A 444 -7.18 -2.98 12.99
CA GLY A 444 -5.77 -2.59 12.85
C GLY A 444 -5.08 -3.06 11.57
N ASN A 445 -5.83 -3.38 10.50
CA ASN A 445 -5.21 -3.82 9.25
C ASN A 445 -4.40 -2.70 8.58
N ALA A 446 -3.29 -3.06 7.93
CA ALA A 446 -2.40 -2.10 7.28
C ALA A 446 -2.82 -1.76 5.83
N PHE A 447 -3.52 -2.66 5.13
CA PHE A 447 -3.70 -2.59 3.68
C PHE A 447 -5.17 -2.62 3.21
N GLY A 448 -6.16 -2.69 4.11
CA GLY A 448 -7.59 -2.78 3.77
C GLY A 448 -8.03 -4.19 3.42
N LEU A 449 -8.70 -4.38 2.30
CA LEU A 449 -9.18 -5.69 1.85
C LEU A 449 -8.13 -6.42 1.01
N GLY A 450 -7.97 -7.72 1.28
CA GLY A 450 -7.13 -8.61 0.48
C GLY A 450 -7.65 -8.75 -0.97
N GLN A 451 -6.72 -8.93 -1.92
CA GLN A 451 -7.05 -9.10 -3.35
C GLN A 451 -7.40 -10.55 -3.68
N THR A 452 -8.60 -10.96 -3.26
CA THR A 452 -9.18 -12.25 -3.66
C THR A 452 -10.07 -12.06 -4.89
N LEU A 453 -10.45 -13.16 -5.57
CA LEU A 453 -11.29 -13.10 -6.77
C LEU A 453 -12.60 -12.32 -6.53
N PHE A 454 -13.23 -12.51 -5.35
CA PHE A 454 -14.49 -11.85 -4.97
C PHE A 454 -14.29 -10.57 -4.15
N GLN A 455 -13.08 -10.02 -4.13
CA GLN A 455 -12.74 -8.73 -3.52
C GLN A 455 -11.85 -7.88 -4.44
N THR A 456 -12.00 -8.02 -5.75
CA THR A 456 -11.30 -7.24 -6.76
C THR A 456 -12.28 -6.56 -7.71
N ALA A 457 -11.87 -5.50 -8.39
CA ALA A 457 -12.64 -4.73 -9.35
C ALA A 457 -14.06 -4.39 -8.81
N TYR A 458 -15.13 -4.67 -9.53
CA TYR A 458 -16.51 -4.41 -9.15
C TYR A 458 -16.94 -4.99 -7.79
N PHE A 459 -16.30 -6.09 -7.34
CA PHE A 459 -16.66 -6.74 -6.07
C PHE A 459 -16.09 -6.03 -4.82
N ARG A 460 -15.29 -5.00 -4.99
CA ARG A 460 -14.87 -4.13 -3.89
C ARG A 460 -16.02 -3.20 -3.46
N PRO A 461 -15.98 -2.65 -2.23
CA PRO A 461 -16.87 -1.56 -1.84
C PRO A 461 -16.82 -0.43 -2.87
N ALA A 462 -17.99 0.04 -3.27
CA ALA A 462 -18.13 1.04 -4.33
C ALA A 462 -17.55 2.40 -3.90
N ASN A 463 -17.10 3.18 -4.88
CA ASN A 463 -16.67 4.56 -4.66
C ASN A 463 -17.81 5.55 -4.34
N ARG A 464 -19.06 5.11 -4.32
CA ARG A 464 -20.23 5.91 -3.96
C ARG A 464 -21.08 5.19 -2.93
N SER A 465 -21.59 5.91 -1.94
CA SER A 465 -22.54 5.39 -0.97
C SER A 465 -23.80 4.83 -1.67
N ARG A 466 -24.31 3.73 -1.12
CA ARG A 466 -25.58 3.12 -1.57
C ARG A 466 -26.82 3.84 -1.04
N LYS A 467 -26.65 4.70 -0.03
CA LYS A 467 -27.74 5.34 0.73
C LYS A 467 -27.75 6.87 0.59
N LEU A 468 -26.58 7.48 0.53
CA LEU A 468 -26.41 8.92 0.46
C LEU A 468 -25.94 9.32 -0.94
N SER A 469 -26.69 10.17 -1.62
CA SER A 469 -26.47 10.45 -3.03
C SER A 469 -25.23 11.33 -3.30
N ASN A 470 -24.69 12.00 -2.27
CA ASN A 470 -23.54 12.90 -2.35
C ASN A 470 -22.34 12.48 -1.49
N LEU A 471 -22.34 11.24 -0.97
CA LEU A 471 -21.21 10.68 -0.24
C LEU A 471 -20.45 9.68 -1.13
N TYR A 472 -19.14 9.91 -1.27
CA TYR A 472 -18.23 9.11 -2.07
C TYR A 472 -17.07 8.58 -1.21
N TYR A 473 -16.35 7.58 -1.71
CA TYR A 473 -15.25 6.93 -1.01
C TYR A 473 -14.03 6.80 -1.93
N SER A 474 -12.85 6.96 -1.38
CA SER A 474 -11.56 6.68 -2.02
C SER A 474 -10.63 5.89 -1.10
N GLY A 475 -9.51 5.41 -1.64
CA GLY A 475 -8.50 4.71 -0.86
C GLY A 475 -8.56 3.18 -0.97
N GLN A 476 -7.83 2.51 -0.10
CA GLN A 476 -7.46 1.09 -0.19
C GLN A 476 -8.61 0.08 -0.14
N TYR A 477 -9.80 0.45 0.32
CA TYR A 477 -10.96 -0.43 0.33
C TYR A 477 -11.73 -0.43 -0.98
N THR A 478 -11.61 0.64 -1.76
CA THR A 478 -12.30 0.81 -3.04
C THR A 478 -11.43 0.38 -4.22
N VAL A 479 -11.90 0.56 -5.44
CA VAL A 479 -11.09 0.33 -6.65
C VAL A 479 -10.02 1.42 -6.80
N PRO A 480 -8.82 1.09 -7.33
CA PRO A 480 -8.38 -0.23 -7.82
C PRO A 480 -7.90 -1.17 -6.71
N GLY A 481 -7.65 -0.72 -5.48
CA GLY A 481 -7.27 -1.57 -4.38
C GLY A 481 -6.15 -1.03 -3.49
N THR A 482 -5.32 -1.93 -2.99
CA THR A 482 -4.29 -1.73 -1.97
C THR A 482 -3.01 -1.13 -2.54
N GLY A 483 -2.33 -0.30 -1.76
CA GLY A 483 -1.03 0.31 -2.08
C GLY A 483 -1.11 1.84 -2.23
N THR A 484 0.04 2.51 -2.11
CA THR A 484 0.12 3.99 -2.20
C THR A 484 -0.31 4.49 -3.57
N THR A 485 0.26 3.95 -4.64
CA THR A 485 -0.09 4.26 -6.04
C THR A 485 -1.56 3.93 -6.34
N MET A 486 -2.05 2.76 -5.88
CA MET A 486 -3.45 2.39 -6.06
C MET A 486 -4.40 3.33 -5.30
N SER A 487 -4.03 3.76 -4.09
CA SER A 487 -4.81 4.75 -3.33
C SER A 487 -4.84 6.11 -4.03
N MET A 488 -3.71 6.56 -4.59
CA MET A 488 -3.65 7.78 -5.41
C MET A 488 -4.60 7.70 -6.61
N ILE A 489 -4.57 6.59 -7.34
CA ILE A 489 -5.47 6.34 -8.48
C ILE A 489 -6.93 6.26 -8.02
N SER A 490 -7.21 5.64 -6.87
CA SER A 490 -8.56 5.59 -6.29
C SER A 490 -9.13 6.98 -6.03
N GLY A 491 -8.29 7.94 -5.64
CA GLY A 491 -8.68 9.35 -5.52
C GLY A 491 -9.17 9.93 -6.84
N LYS A 492 -8.44 9.69 -7.94
CA LYS A 492 -8.88 10.08 -9.28
C LYS A 492 -10.21 9.42 -9.67
N VAL A 493 -10.33 8.11 -9.47
CA VAL A 493 -11.56 7.36 -9.80
C VAL A 493 -12.77 7.92 -9.02
N ALA A 494 -12.58 8.27 -7.74
CA ALA A 494 -13.64 8.90 -6.95
C ALA A 494 -13.98 10.30 -7.46
N ALA A 495 -12.98 11.12 -7.80
CA ALA A 495 -13.19 12.45 -8.37
C ALA A 495 -13.90 12.38 -9.73
N ASP A 496 -13.47 11.51 -10.63
CA ASP A 496 -14.12 11.29 -11.94
C ASP A 496 -15.59 10.87 -11.76
N ARG A 497 -15.89 10.07 -10.73
CA ARG A 497 -17.28 9.71 -10.39
C ARG A 497 -18.08 10.89 -9.91
N VAL A 498 -17.54 11.72 -9.04
CA VAL A 498 -18.18 12.96 -8.55
C VAL A 498 -18.47 13.92 -9.72
N ILE A 499 -17.47 14.13 -10.59
CA ILE A 499 -17.58 15.00 -11.76
C ILE A 499 -18.70 14.51 -12.69
N ALA A 500 -18.68 13.21 -13.02
CA ALA A 500 -19.70 12.61 -13.90
C ALA A 500 -21.12 12.68 -13.31
N ASP A 501 -21.27 12.42 -12.00
CA ASP A 501 -22.58 12.48 -11.34
C ASP A 501 -23.09 13.93 -11.12
N THR A 502 -22.19 14.93 -11.22
CA THR A 502 -22.51 16.35 -10.89
C THR A 502 -22.58 17.24 -12.11
N LEU A 503 -21.70 17.06 -13.08
CA LEU A 503 -21.53 17.92 -14.26
C LEU A 503 -21.86 17.21 -15.57
N GLY A 504 -21.89 15.88 -15.59
CA GLY A 504 -22.03 15.04 -16.77
C GLY A 504 -23.43 14.47 -16.99
N SER A 505 -24.45 15.09 -16.41
CA SER A 505 -25.87 14.76 -16.66
C SER A 505 -26.46 15.60 -17.78
#